data_e425edc6f32c2e58e87f2b4ecbb7727c
#
_entry.id   e425edc6f32c2e58e87f2b4ecbb7727c
#
_cell.length_a   1.000
_cell.length_b   1.000
_cell.length_c   1.000
_cell.angle_alpha   90.00
_cell.angle_beta   90.00
_cell.angle_gamma   90.00
#
_symmetry.space_group_name_H-M   'P 1'
#
loop_
_entity.id
_entity.type
_entity.pdbx_description
1 polymer ?
#
loop_
_entity_poly.entity_id
_entity_poly.type
_entity_poly.pdbx_seq_one_letter_code
_entity_poly.pdbx_strand_id
1 'polypeptide(L)'
;MPQETRSFQAEVSRLLDIVAHSLYSQKEIFLRELISNASDAGDRLRYLALTHPEWIADDPELAVTITLDKTKGTITVADNGIGMNHDELIENLGTIARSGTAAFVQGLSGDSKKDVALIGQFGVGFYSAFMVASRVEVVSRKAGESEAWAWISDGKGEFTIDPAERAGRGTTIVLFLKEEEKEFLEDFRIRQVVKTYSDHIALPIRLVAEDKTETVNAASALWTRPKSEITPEQYREFYHDVAQQFDEPWLTIHAKAEGTLEYTSLLFVPSSKPFDLFEVDRKTKVKLYVRRVYITDDAPGLVPPYLRFIKGVVDSEDLPLNLSREMLQSNPMLARMRGQIVKRVLGELTKKAKDEPVEYAKFWEALGAVLKEGLYEDYENRELLVPLLRFHSTAVEGLTSLDEYVARMKPGQEAIYFITGDKRETLAKSPQLEGFRAKGVEIMLLTDPVDEFWLPSLADYQKHEFHSVTRGAPELDKIENPDKKAEEDKKEAPTSDISNLIALFKITLGDAVKDVRSSERLTESAVCLVADREDTDLHMERLLRQHRRVMGEAKRILEINPKHKLIARLAVLAGQDGATDALEDFAWLLFDQARLLEGEALPDPAAFALRLSAVLEKGLG
;
A
#
# COMPACT_ATOMS: atom_id res chain seq x y z
N MET A 1 53.96 -27.86 -7.97
CA MET A 1 53.92 -27.13 -9.23
C MET A 1 53.83 -25.66 -8.89
N PRO A 2 54.55 -24.76 -9.54
CA PRO A 2 54.37 -23.33 -9.28
C PRO A 2 52.95 -22.91 -9.66
N GLN A 3 52.35 -22.06 -8.85
CA GLN A 3 51.02 -21.49 -9.07
C GLN A 3 51.09 -20.59 -10.30
N GLU A 4 50.35 -20.91 -11.35
CA GLU A 4 50.27 -20.11 -12.56
C GLU A 4 49.11 -19.11 -12.41
N THR A 5 49.40 -17.81 -12.41
CA THR A 5 48.39 -16.73 -12.37
C THR A 5 48.18 -16.19 -13.79
N ARG A 6 46.91 -16.22 -14.27
CA ARG A 6 46.51 -15.63 -15.55
C ARG A 6 45.48 -14.52 -15.34
N SER A 7 45.53 -13.48 -16.14
CA SER A 7 44.50 -12.46 -16.21
C SER A 7 43.34 -12.91 -17.10
N PHE A 8 42.11 -12.52 -16.72
CA PHE A 8 40.93 -12.69 -17.57
C PHE A 8 41.07 -11.87 -18.86
N GLN A 9 40.63 -12.39 -19.98
CA GLN A 9 40.50 -11.69 -21.26
C GLN A 9 39.02 -11.42 -21.50
N ALA A 10 38.68 -10.27 -22.11
CA ALA A 10 37.29 -9.87 -22.39
C ALA A 10 37.09 -9.72 -23.91
N GLU A 11 36.01 -10.30 -24.44
CA GLU A 11 35.49 -10.01 -25.77
C GLU A 11 34.64 -8.73 -25.71
N VAL A 12 35.25 -7.59 -26.05
CA VAL A 12 34.65 -6.23 -25.87
C VAL A 12 33.33 -6.11 -26.64
N SER A 13 33.28 -6.62 -27.89
CA SER A 13 32.05 -6.58 -28.70
C SER A 13 30.88 -7.29 -28.01
N ARG A 14 31.13 -8.47 -27.42
CA ARG A 14 30.11 -9.23 -26.71
C ARG A 14 29.69 -8.59 -25.40
N LEU A 15 30.62 -7.94 -24.69
CA LEU A 15 30.29 -7.17 -23.49
C LEU A 15 29.42 -5.97 -23.83
N LEU A 16 29.71 -5.24 -24.90
CA LEU A 16 28.89 -4.12 -25.38
C LEU A 16 27.49 -4.61 -25.76
N ASP A 17 27.36 -5.76 -26.42
CA ASP A 17 26.09 -6.35 -26.78
C ASP A 17 25.26 -6.72 -25.52
N ILE A 18 25.88 -7.31 -24.50
CA ILE A 18 25.23 -7.61 -23.22
C ILE A 18 24.76 -6.33 -22.53
N VAL A 19 25.61 -5.31 -22.46
CA VAL A 19 25.28 -4.03 -21.84
C VAL A 19 24.15 -3.31 -22.59
N ALA A 20 24.22 -3.33 -23.94
CA ALA A 20 23.22 -2.67 -24.77
C ALA A 20 21.86 -3.41 -24.80
N HIS A 21 21.84 -4.74 -24.77
CA HIS A 21 20.62 -5.50 -25.05
C HIS A 21 20.11 -6.39 -23.91
N SER A 22 20.90 -6.62 -22.85
CA SER A 22 20.51 -7.51 -21.74
C SER A 22 20.44 -6.81 -20.39
N LEU A 23 21.04 -5.62 -20.26
CA LEU A 23 21.08 -4.90 -18.98
C LEU A 23 19.79 -4.15 -18.68
N TYR A 24 19.11 -3.65 -19.68
CA TYR A 24 17.92 -2.82 -19.56
C TYR A 24 16.72 -3.50 -20.20
N SER A 25 15.58 -3.50 -19.50
CA SER A 25 14.32 -4.08 -19.98
C SER A 25 13.59 -3.16 -20.97
N GLN A 26 13.83 -1.84 -20.89
CA GLN A 26 13.14 -0.83 -21.70
C GLN A 26 14.15 0.02 -22.47
N LYS A 27 13.91 0.17 -23.78
CA LYS A 27 14.84 0.89 -24.67
C LYS A 27 14.93 2.39 -24.36
N GLU A 28 13.83 3.01 -23.93
CA GLU A 28 13.74 4.45 -23.63
C GLU A 28 14.71 4.92 -22.54
N ILE A 29 15.28 4.00 -21.78
CA ILE A 29 16.27 4.26 -20.74
C ILE A 29 17.54 4.90 -21.32
N PHE A 30 17.85 4.71 -22.62
CA PHE A 30 18.98 5.38 -23.24
C PHE A 30 18.94 6.90 -23.01
N LEU A 31 17.76 7.51 -23.14
CA LEU A 31 17.61 8.95 -22.99
C LEU A 31 17.79 9.39 -21.54
N ARG A 32 17.27 8.62 -20.57
CA ARG A 32 17.50 8.83 -19.14
C ARG A 32 18.99 8.86 -18.81
N GLU A 33 19.74 7.88 -19.32
CA GLU A 33 21.18 7.78 -19.03
C GLU A 33 21.98 8.95 -19.66
N LEU A 34 21.65 9.36 -20.90
CA LEU A 34 22.30 10.49 -21.54
C LEU A 34 21.99 11.81 -20.82
N ILE A 35 20.74 12.03 -20.41
CA ILE A 35 20.36 13.23 -19.65
C ILE A 35 21.03 13.22 -18.27
N SER A 36 21.11 12.07 -17.59
CA SER A 36 21.79 11.96 -16.30
C SER A 36 23.29 12.29 -16.41
N ASN A 37 23.95 11.81 -17.47
CA ASN A 37 25.35 12.14 -17.73
C ASN A 37 25.55 13.64 -18.02
N ALA A 38 24.61 14.25 -18.76
CA ALA A 38 24.63 15.69 -19.02
C ALA A 38 24.41 16.49 -17.73
N SER A 39 23.54 16.03 -16.83
CA SER A 39 23.35 16.64 -15.50
C SER A 39 24.63 16.57 -14.66
N ASP A 40 25.27 15.41 -14.62
CA ASP A 40 26.56 15.24 -13.91
C ASP A 40 27.64 16.15 -14.46
N ALA A 41 27.72 16.34 -15.79
CA ALA A 41 28.66 17.26 -16.43
C ALA A 41 28.38 18.71 -16.03
N GLY A 42 27.11 19.10 -15.89
CA GLY A 42 26.71 20.42 -15.39
C GLY A 42 27.06 20.63 -13.92
N ASP A 43 26.78 19.67 -13.05
CA ASP A 43 27.09 19.78 -11.62
C ASP A 43 28.60 19.79 -11.36
N ARG A 44 29.36 18.99 -12.12
CA ARG A 44 30.82 19.03 -12.08
C ARG A 44 31.36 20.39 -12.50
N LEU A 45 30.78 21.01 -13.54
CA LEU A 45 31.18 22.37 -13.94
C LEU A 45 30.85 23.39 -12.85
N ARG A 46 29.65 23.35 -12.25
CA ARG A 46 29.27 24.24 -11.14
C ARG A 46 30.27 24.16 -9.98
N TYR A 47 30.65 22.95 -9.61
CA TYR A 47 31.62 22.75 -8.54
C TYR A 47 33.01 23.35 -8.90
N LEU A 48 33.53 23.06 -10.09
CA LEU A 48 34.81 23.54 -10.54
C LEU A 48 34.80 25.06 -10.78
N ALA A 49 33.66 25.65 -11.14
CA ALA A 49 33.52 27.11 -11.30
C ALA A 49 33.64 27.89 -9.98
N LEU A 50 33.58 27.21 -8.81
CA LEU A 50 33.92 27.85 -7.53
C LEU A 50 35.39 28.30 -7.47
N THR A 51 36.28 27.59 -8.18
CA THR A 51 37.71 27.91 -8.31
C THR A 51 38.09 28.52 -9.65
N HIS A 52 37.28 28.28 -10.68
CA HIS A 52 37.45 28.71 -12.06
C HIS A 52 36.20 29.42 -12.61
N PRO A 53 35.80 30.58 -12.07
CA PRO A 53 34.55 31.24 -12.46
C PRO A 53 34.52 31.65 -13.94
N GLU A 54 35.65 31.81 -14.59
CA GLU A 54 35.80 32.09 -16.01
C GLU A 54 35.25 30.98 -16.91
N TRP A 55 35.20 29.72 -16.41
CA TRP A 55 34.71 28.58 -17.22
C TRP A 55 33.21 28.62 -17.48
N ILE A 56 32.44 29.32 -16.66
CA ILE A 56 30.98 29.40 -16.76
C ILE A 56 30.51 30.83 -17.19
N ALA A 57 31.38 31.83 -17.16
CA ALA A 57 31.00 33.24 -17.30
C ALA A 57 30.31 33.57 -18.62
N ASP A 58 30.77 33.01 -19.74
CA ASP A 58 30.22 33.30 -21.08
C ASP A 58 28.85 32.62 -21.33
N ASP A 59 28.54 31.53 -20.63
CA ASP A 59 27.28 30.76 -20.76
C ASP A 59 26.88 30.18 -19.40
N PRO A 60 26.30 31.01 -18.52
CA PRO A 60 26.01 30.61 -17.13
C PRO A 60 24.77 29.71 -16.99
N GLU A 61 23.88 29.70 -17.97
CA GLU A 61 22.67 28.87 -17.94
C GLU A 61 22.95 27.44 -18.42
N LEU A 62 23.18 26.53 -17.49
CA LEU A 62 23.36 25.13 -17.82
C LEU A 62 22.02 24.50 -18.28
N ALA A 63 22.08 23.80 -19.40
CA ALA A 63 20.90 23.14 -19.99
C ALA A 63 21.28 21.88 -20.76
N VAL A 64 20.31 21.01 -20.96
CA VAL A 64 20.35 19.89 -21.90
C VAL A 64 19.45 20.24 -23.08
N THR A 65 19.93 20.10 -24.32
CA THR A 65 19.14 20.31 -25.52
C THR A 65 19.01 19.02 -26.31
N ILE A 66 17.78 18.62 -26.59
CA ILE A 66 17.45 17.46 -27.44
C ILE A 66 16.93 17.98 -28.75
N THR A 67 17.55 17.58 -29.87
CA THR A 67 17.13 17.96 -31.22
C THR A 67 16.75 16.73 -32.03
N LEU A 68 15.58 16.77 -32.68
CA LEU A 68 15.07 15.70 -33.54
C LEU A 68 15.25 16.10 -35.00
N ASP A 69 15.93 15.27 -35.80
CA ASP A 69 16.05 15.44 -37.25
C ASP A 69 15.46 14.21 -37.95
N LYS A 70 14.20 14.31 -38.33
CA LYS A 70 13.47 13.22 -39.03
C LYS A 70 14.07 12.92 -40.42
N THR A 71 14.70 13.91 -41.07
CA THR A 71 15.29 13.74 -42.40
C THR A 71 16.56 12.90 -42.36
N LYS A 72 17.39 13.14 -41.35
CA LYS A 72 18.64 12.40 -41.13
C LYS A 72 18.41 11.14 -40.29
N GLY A 73 17.24 11.00 -39.65
CA GLY A 73 16.97 9.89 -38.73
C GLY A 73 17.81 9.98 -37.46
N THR A 74 18.07 11.20 -36.93
CA THR A 74 18.96 11.40 -35.80
C THR A 74 18.29 12.07 -34.63
N ILE A 75 18.73 11.68 -33.41
CA ILE A 75 18.52 12.39 -32.17
C ILE A 75 19.84 12.98 -31.72
N THR A 76 19.86 14.26 -31.41
CA THR A 76 21.02 14.91 -30.82
C THR A 76 20.72 15.28 -29.37
N VAL A 77 21.58 14.87 -28.44
CA VAL A 77 21.55 15.28 -27.03
C VAL A 77 22.81 16.11 -26.76
N ALA A 78 22.63 17.37 -26.43
CA ALA A 78 23.74 18.31 -26.20
C ALA A 78 23.63 18.93 -24.80
N ASP A 79 24.74 19.02 -24.09
CA ASP A 79 24.91 19.77 -22.85
C ASP A 79 25.97 20.89 -23.03
N ASN A 80 25.92 21.87 -22.17
CA ASN A 80 26.95 22.91 -22.01
C ASN A 80 27.68 22.78 -20.66
N GLY A 81 27.84 21.53 -20.19
CA GLY A 81 28.57 21.17 -18.99
C GLY A 81 30.09 21.28 -19.13
N ILE A 82 30.85 20.53 -18.33
CA ILE A 82 32.31 20.57 -18.27
C ILE A 82 32.98 20.14 -19.57
N GLY A 83 32.38 19.24 -20.36
CA GLY A 83 32.98 18.62 -21.53
C GLY A 83 34.13 17.68 -21.24
N MET A 84 34.78 17.19 -22.31
CA MET A 84 35.89 16.24 -22.27
C MET A 84 36.95 16.64 -23.29
N ASN A 85 38.22 16.48 -22.95
CA ASN A 85 39.33 16.55 -23.89
C ASN A 85 39.62 15.19 -24.54
N HIS A 86 40.66 15.12 -25.37
CA HIS A 86 41.08 13.92 -26.10
C HIS A 86 41.26 12.71 -25.18
N ASP A 87 42.06 12.85 -24.13
CA ASP A 87 42.39 11.73 -23.23
C ASP A 87 41.18 11.29 -22.40
N GLU A 88 40.33 12.24 -21.96
CA GLU A 88 39.10 11.96 -21.24
C GLU A 88 38.06 11.25 -22.13
N LEU A 89 38.00 11.53 -23.44
CA LEU A 89 37.14 10.79 -24.38
C LEU A 89 37.59 9.32 -24.50
N ILE A 90 38.91 9.08 -24.64
CA ILE A 90 39.46 7.71 -24.66
C ILE A 90 39.18 7.00 -23.35
N GLU A 91 39.40 7.65 -22.22
CA GLU A 91 39.24 7.04 -20.91
C GLU A 91 37.78 6.71 -20.56
N ASN A 92 36.88 7.70 -20.80
CA ASN A 92 35.48 7.60 -20.34
C ASN A 92 34.57 6.90 -21.34
N LEU A 93 34.80 6.97 -22.65
CA LEU A 93 34.00 6.34 -23.69
C LEU A 93 34.69 5.14 -24.35
N GLY A 94 36.04 5.06 -24.28
CA GLY A 94 36.79 3.93 -24.82
C GLY A 94 37.00 2.79 -23.81
N THR A 95 36.63 2.95 -22.53
CA THR A 95 36.79 1.93 -21.49
C THR A 95 35.46 1.61 -20.85
N ILE A 96 34.96 0.38 -21.05
CA ILE A 96 33.67 -0.09 -20.47
C ILE A 96 33.80 -0.18 -18.95
N ALA A 97 32.74 0.23 -18.24
CA ALA A 97 32.67 0.28 -16.77
C ALA A 97 33.68 1.26 -16.10
N ARG A 98 34.17 2.24 -16.85
CA ARG A 98 34.93 3.34 -16.29
C ARG A 98 34.04 4.59 -16.21
N SER A 99 33.93 5.17 -15.02
CA SER A 99 33.15 6.38 -14.79
C SER A 99 34.03 7.56 -14.41
N GLY A 100 34.04 8.59 -15.26
CA GLY A 100 34.68 9.87 -14.95
C GLY A 100 34.04 10.56 -13.73
N THR A 101 32.75 10.34 -13.52
CA THR A 101 31.98 10.78 -12.34
C THR A 101 32.47 10.10 -11.06
N ALA A 102 32.68 8.79 -11.07
CA ALA A 102 33.20 8.05 -9.92
C ALA A 102 34.65 8.48 -9.58
N ALA A 103 35.51 8.67 -10.60
CA ALA A 103 36.87 9.16 -10.40
C ALA A 103 36.89 10.57 -9.80
N PHE A 104 36.02 11.46 -10.24
CA PHE A 104 35.87 12.81 -9.68
C PHE A 104 35.45 12.77 -8.19
N VAL A 105 34.41 11.98 -7.83
CA VAL A 105 33.95 11.84 -6.44
C VAL A 105 35.03 11.27 -5.53
N GLN A 106 35.85 10.33 -6.01
CA GLN A 106 37.00 9.78 -5.25
C GLN A 106 38.07 10.82 -4.98
N GLY A 107 38.24 11.80 -5.87
CA GLY A 107 39.18 12.90 -5.69
C GLY A 107 38.72 13.99 -4.70
N LEU A 108 37.44 14.01 -4.34
CA LEU A 108 36.88 14.95 -3.37
C LEU A 108 37.17 14.49 -1.93
N SER A 109 37.49 15.45 -1.04
CA SER A 109 37.76 15.18 0.39
C SER A 109 36.78 15.90 1.30
N GLY A 110 36.45 15.27 2.46
CA GLY A 110 35.61 15.86 3.50
C GLY A 110 34.14 16.08 3.09
N ASP A 111 33.58 17.22 3.51
CA ASP A 111 32.16 17.58 3.27
C ASP A 111 31.85 17.84 1.78
N SER A 112 32.88 18.17 0.98
CA SER A 112 32.69 18.36 -0.47
C SER A 112 32.15 17.16 -1.23
N LYS A 113 32.27 15.92 -0.68
CA LYS A 113 31.65 14.73 -1.24
C LYS A 113 30.13 14.76 -1.13
N LYS A 114 29.58 15.43 -0.10
CA LYS A 114 28.14 15.55 0.14
C LYS A 114 27.50 16.62 -0.72
N ASP A 115 28.30 17.63 -1.12
CA ASP A 115 27.81 18.78 -1.88
C ASP A 115 27.63 18.48 -3.38
N VAL A 116 28.13 17.35 -3.87
CA VAL A 116 28.08 16.98 -5.29
C VAL A 116 27.27 15.69 -5.47
N ALA A 117 26.01 15.85 -5.82
CA ALA A 117 25.04 14.75 -6.01
C ALA A 117 25.14 14.13 -7.42
N LEU A 118 26.26 13.45 -7.75
CA LEU A 118 26.48 12.84 -9.07
C LEU A 118 25.82 11.47 -9.19
N ILE A 119 25.24 11.19 -10.36
CA ILE A 119 24.35 10.06 -10.63
C ILE A 119 25.08 8.92 -11.36
N GLY A 120 25.94 9.24 -12.33
CA GLY A 120 26.58 8.31 -13.28
C GLY A 120 27.80 7.57 -12.73
N GLN A 121 27.65 6.68 -11.75
CA GLN A 121 28.77 6.04 -11.06
C GLN A 121 29.32 4.78 -11.74
N PHE A 122 28.57 4.13 -12.64
CA PHE A 122 28.89 2.79 -13.15
C PHE A 122 29.68 2.78 -14.47
N GLY A 123 29.68 3.85 -15.24
CA GLY A 123 30.39 3.94 -16.52
C GLY A 123 29.84 3.04 -17.62
N VAL A 124 28.57 2.62 -17.54
CA VAL A 124 27.91 1.79 -18.53
C VAL A 124 26.70 2.45 -19.19
N GLY A 125 26.12 3.46 -18.55
CA GLY A 125 24.89 4.12 -19.00
C GLY A 125 24.96 4.69 -20.41
N PHE A 126 26.12 5.23 -20.82
CA PHE A 126 26.35 5.77 -22.18
C PHE A 126 26.11 4.73 -23.27
N TYR A 127 26.51 3.48 -23.05
CA TYR A 127 26.37 2.42 -24.06
C TYR A 127 24.92 1.98 -24.30
N SER A 128 23.98 2.37 -23.46
CA SER A 128 22.55 2.20 -23.71
C SER A 128 22.10 2.88 -25.00
N ALA A 129 22.83 3.91 -25.47
CA ALA A 129 22.63 4.56 -26.76
C ALA A 129 22.59 3.56 -27.94
N PHE A 130 23.38 2.50 -27.88
CA PHE A 130 23.41 1.46 -28.92
C PHE A 130 22.21 0.52 -28.93
N MET A 131 21.33 0.62 -27.93
CA MET A 131 20.01 -0.04 -27.99
C MET A 131 19.19 0.50 -29.16
N VAL A 132 19.22 1.80 -29.39
CA VAL A 132 18.40 2.51 -30.36
C VAL A 132 19.19 3.02 -31.57
N ALA A 133 20.52 3.22 -31.45
CA ALA A 133 21.37 3.76 -32.49
C ALA A 133 22.25 2.69 -33.14
N SER A 134 22.39 2.77 -34.45
CA SER A 134 23.36 1.99 -35.25
C SER A 134 24.76 2.60 -35.26
N ARG A 135 24.86 3.91 -34.97
CA ARG A 135 26.10 4.69 -34.88
C ARG A 135 25.89 5.84 -33.91
N VAL A 136 26.91 6.14 -33.14
CA VAL A 136 26.94 7.26 -32.19
C VAL A 136 28.18 8.12 -32.47
N GLU A 137 27.95 9.44 -32.57
CA GLU A 137 28.99 10.45 -32.68
C GLU A 137 28.96 11.36 -31.45
N VAL A 138 30.10 11.59 -30.83
CA VAL A 138 30.25 12.46 -29.66
C VAL A 138 31.24 13.54 -30.00
N VAL A 139 30.84 14.82 -29.96
CA VAL A 139 31.73 15.97 -30.11
C VAL A 139 31.79 16.67 -28.77
N SER A 140 33.01 16.82 -28.24
CA SER A 140 33.19 17.43 -26.92
C SER A 140 34.32 18.45 -26.90
N ARG A 141 34.12 19.54 -26.14
CA ARG A 141 35.12 20.54 -25.81
C ARG A 141 35.15 20.79 -24.31
N LYS A 142 36.30 20.58 -23.68
CA LYS A 142 36.44 20.77 -22.24
C LYS A 142 36.48 22.26 -21.88
N ALA A 143 35.88 22.60 -20.75
CA ALA A 143 35.95 23.96 -20.22
C ALA A 143 37.41 24.38 -19.95
N GLY A 144 37.75 25.60 -20.36
CA GLY A 144 39.12 26.13 -20.26
C GLY A 144 40.06 25.71 -21.40
N GLU A 145 39.62 24.81 -22.31
CA GLU A 145 40.40 24.37 -23.47
C GLU A 145 39.81 24.89 -24.79
N SER A 146 40.68 25.13 -25.81
CA SER A 146 40.27 25.63 -27.13
C SER A 146 39.94 24.49 -28.11
N GLU A 147 40.52 23.31 -27.91
CA GLU A 147 40.41 22.18 -28.81
C GLU A 147 39.14 21.37 -28.53
N ALA A 148 38.50 20.92 -29.60
CA ALA A 148 37.38 20.01 -29.56
C ALA A 148 37.73 18.71 -30.31
N TRP A 149 37.11 17.61 -29.87
CA TRP A 149 37.37 16.28 -30.37
C TRP A 149 36.06 15.54 -30.66
N ALA A 150 36.07 14.75 -31.75
CA ALA A 150 34.98 13.86 -32.13
C ALA A 150 35.37 12.41 -31.86
N TRP A 151 34.50 11.68 -31.14
CA TRP A 151 34.56 10.24 -30.94
C TRP A 151 33.42 9.60 -31.69
N ILE A 152 33.70 8.54 -32.49
CA ILE A 152 32.67 7.88 -33.33
C ILE A 152 32.79 6.36 -33.18
N SER A 153 31.67 5.69 -32.98
CA SER A 153 31.60 4.23 -32.91
C SER A 153 30.26 3.68 -33.42
N ASP A 154 30.27 2.44 -33.91
CA ASP A 154 29.10 1.64 -34.22
C ASP A 154 28.73 0.63 -33.10
N GLY A 155 29.43 0.69 -31.96
CA GLY A 155 29.19 -0.21 -30.82
C GLY A 155 29.72 -1.63 -30.98
N LYS A 156 30.53 -1.94 -32.02
CA LYS A 156 31.08 -3.27 -32.29
C LYS A 156 32.51 -3.47 -31.79
N GLY A 157 32.98 -2.62 -30.90
CA GLY A 157 34.25 -2.78 -30.22
C GLY A 157 35.37 -1.88 -30.71
N GLU A 158 35.12 -1.04 -31.74
CA GLU A 158 36.08 -0.07 -32.25
C GLU A 158 35.50 1.35 -32.21
N PHE A 159 36.36 2.34 -32.09
CA PHE A 159 36.02 3.76 -32.18
C PHE A 159 37.14 4.53 -32.86
N THR A 160 36.79 5.70 -33.43
CA THR A 160 37.76 6.66 -33.94
C THR A 160 37.70 7.96 -33.15
N ILE A 161 38.83 8.68 -33.07
CA ILE A 161 38.89 10.02 -32.50
C ILE A 161 39.62 10.93 -33.51
N ASP A 162 38.93 12.02 -33.83
CA ASP A 162 39.45 13.05 -34.75
C ASP A 162 39.27 14.45 -34.15
N PRO A 163 40.14 15.41 -34.54
CA PRO A 163 39.90 16.81 -34.22
C PRO A 163 38.56 17.29 -34.77
N ALA A 164 37.83 18.10 -34.02
CA ALA A 164 36.53 18.63 -34.40
C ALA A 164 36.41 20.13 -34.06
N GLU A 165 35.34 20.74 -34.54
CA GLU A 165 34.99 22.12 -34.18
C GLU A 165 33.74 22.13 -33.30
N ARG A 166 33.79 22.84 -32.18
CA ARG A 166 32.68 23.14 -31.31
C ARG A 166 32.79 24.51 -30.71
N ALA A 167 31.80 25.36 -30.91
CA ALA A 167 31.82 26.77 -30.53
C ALA A 167 31.94 27.01 -29.01
N GLY A 168 31.25 26.19 -28.19
CA GLY A 168 31.26 26.31 -26.73
C GLY A 168 31.77 25.05 -26.03
N ARG A 169 31.99 25.10 -24.72
CA ARG A 169 32.24 23.92 -23.86
C ARG A 169 31.07 22.96 -23.85
N GLY A 170 31.28 21.76 -23.35
CA GLY A 170 30.27 20.72 -23.17
C GLY A 170 30.33 19.59 -24.18
N THR A 171 29.32 18.77 -24.24
CA THR A 171 29.28 17.55 -25.07
C THR A 171 28.02 17.50 -25.94
N THR A 172 28.18 17.09 -27.18
CA THR A 172 27.08 16.84 -28.14
C THR A 172 27.13 15.38 -28.57
N ILE A 173 26.05 14.65 -28.40
CA ILE A 173 25.92 13.24 -28.74
C ILE A 173 24.86 13.11 -29.83
N VAL A 174 25.26 12.61 -31.02
CA VAL A 174 24.37 12.38 -32.15
C VAL A 174 24.15 10.87 -32.30
N LEU A 175 22.88 10.46 -32.21
CA LEU A 175 22.42 9.07 -32.34
C LEU A 175 21.81 8.88 -33.74
N PHE A 176 22.40 8.05 -34.58
CA PHE A 176 21.84 7.61 -35.85
C PHE A 176 20.93 6.40 -35.56
N LEU A 177 19.63 6.63 -35.55
CA LEU A 177 18.66 5.63 -35.12
C LEU A 177 18.58 4.43 -36.09
N LYS A 178 18.36 3.26 -35.53
CA LYS A 178 17.95 2.05 -36.26
C LYS A 178 16.57 2.25 -36.87
N GLU A 179 16.26 1.56 -38.00
CA GLU A 179 14.95 1.69 -38.67
C GLU A 179 13.79 1.34 -37.74
N GLU A 180 13.94 0.32 -36.90
CA GLU A 180 12.93 -0.14 -35.95
C GLU A 180 12.74 0.78 -34.74
N GLU A 181 13.61 1.80 -34.56
CA GLU A 181 13.59 2.70 -33.40
C GLU A 181 13.18 4.14 -33.77
N LYS A 182 12.60 4.35 -34.94
CA LYS A 182 12.17 5.65 -35.44
C LYS A 182 11.02 6.26 -34.64
N GLU A 183 10.37 5.51 -33.76
CA GLU A 183 9.40 6.05 -32.81
C GLU A 183 9.97 7.18 -31.94
N PHE A 184 11.26 7.12 -31.63
CA PHE A 184 11.95 8.16 -30.85
C PHE A 184 12.21 9.46 -31.62
N LEU A 185 11.90 9.54 -32.91
CA LEU A 185 11.87 10.81 -33.67
C LEU A 185 10.57 11.59 -33.49
N GLU A 186 9.57 10.98 -32.81
CA GLU A 186 8.32 11.66 -32.55
C GLU A 186 8.44 12.51 -31.27
N ASP A 187 8.09 13.78 -31.37
CA ASP A 187 8.14 14.78 -30.30
C ASP A 187 7.38 14.27 -29.03
N PHE A 188 6.18 13.77 -29.21
CA PHE A 188 5.37 13.23 -28.11
C PHE A 188 6.10 12.12 -27.32
N ARG A 189 6.80 11.23 -28.05
CA ARG A 189 7.53 10.11 -27.41
C ARG A 189 8.68 10.62 -26.53
N ILE A 190 9.45 11.59 -27.03
CA ILE A 190 10.54 12.19 -26.25
C ILE A 190 10.01 12.94 -25.04
N ARG A 191 8.93 13.71 -25.17
CA ARG A 191 8.28 14.39 -24.04
C ARG A 191 7.83 13.39 -22.98
N GLN A 192 7.23 12.30 -23.38
CA GLN A 192 6.78 11.24 -22.46
C GLN A 192 7.99 10.66 -21.69
N VAL A 193 9.07 10.31 -22.38
CA VAL A 193 10.28 9.74 -21.74
C VAL A 193 10.91 10.75 -20.78
N VAL A 194 11.07 12.01 -21.18
CA VAL A 194 11.61 13.05 -20.31
C VAL A 194 10.74 13.25 -19.08
N LYS A 195 9.42 13.35 -19.27
CA LYS A 195 8.45 13.52 -18.17
C LYS A 195 8.48 12.36 -17.18
N THR A 196 8.66 11.13 -17.68
CA THR A 196 8.70 9.93 -16.83
C THR A 196 9.99 9.86 -16.01
N TYR A 197 11.14 10.03 -16.65
CA TYR A 197 12.43 9.67 -16.04
C TYR A 197 13.27 10.86 -15.56
N SER A 198 13.08 12.06 -16.14
CA SER A 198 13.98 13.20 -15.98
C SER A 198 13.28 14.52 -15.64
N ASP A 199 11.99 14.48 -15.28
CA ASP A 199 11.18 15.68 -15.03
C ASP A 199 11.78 16.61 -13.97
N HIS A 200 12.39 16.03 -12.94
CA HIS A 200 12.86 16.73 -11.75
C HIS A 200 14.36 16.96 -11.69
N ILE A 201 15.08 16.66 -12.78
CA ILE A 201 16.51 17.00 -12.91
C ILE A 201 16.66 18.53 -12.87
N ALA A 202 17.65 19.03 -12.12
CA ALA A 202 17.83 20.46 -11.83
C ALA A 202 18.30 21.30 -13.02
N LEU A 203 18.36 20.75 -14.23
CA LEU A 203 18.68 21.45 -15.46
C LEU A 203 17.44 21.50 -16.36
N PRO A 204 17.18 22.63 -17.04
CA PRO A 204 16.16 22.69 -18.07
C PRO A 204 16.55 21.77 -19.24
N ILE A 205 15.60 20.91 -19.64
CA ILE A 205 15.71 20.06 -20.82
C ILE A 205 14.91 20.72 -21.92
N ARG A 206 15.59 21.20 -22.96
CA ARG A 206 15.02 21.90 -24.10
C ARG A 206 14.85 20.91 -25.25
N LEU A 207 13.63 20.77 -25.76
CA LEU A 207 13.35 19.98 -26.94
C LEU A 207 13.23 20.91 -28.16
N VAL A 208 14.02 20.64 -29.19
CA VAL A 208 14.00 21.34 -30.48
C VAL A 208 13.39 20.39 -31.51
N ALA A 209 12.19 20.73 -31.98
CA ALA A 209 11.47 20.01 -33.01
C ALA A 209 10.79 21.02 -33.95
N GLU A 210 10.96 20.86 -35.28
CA GLU A 210 10.27 21.67 -36.29
C GLU A 210 10.36 23.20 -36.03
N ASP A 211 11.55 23.73 -35.77
CA ASP A 211 11.85 25.16 -35.51
C ASP A 211 11.27 25.72 -34.18
N LYS A 212 10.77 24.88 -33.30
CA LYS A 212 10.32 25.26 -31.96
C LYS A 212 11.26 24.71 -30.90
N THR A 213 11.55 25.54 -29.91
CA THR A 213 12.31 25.15 -28.72
C THR A 213 11.43 25.34 -27.50
N GLU A 214 11.21 24.27 -26.75
CA GLU A 214 10.41 24.29 -25.52
C GLU A 214 11.14 23.55 -24.39
N THR A 215 11.00 24.03 -23.16
CA THR A 215 11.41 23.28 -21.98
C THR A 215 10.39 22.22 -21.66
N VAL A 216 10.81 20.95 -21.60
CA VAL A 216 9.92 19.78 -21.50
C VAL A 216 9.94 19.10 -20.14
N ASN A 217 10.69 19.62 -19.17
CA ASN A 217 10.73 19.12 -17.80
C ASN A 217 10.40 20.24 -16.79
N ALA A 218 10.05 19.86 -15.56
CA ALA A 218 9.80 20.81 -14.48
C ALA A 218 11.09 21.51 -13.97
N ALA A 219 12.26 20.93 -14.23
CA ALA A 219 13.59 21.39 -13.80
C ALA A 219 13.71 21.71 -12.29
N SER A 220 12.78 21.22 -11.49
CA SER A 220 12.74 21.39 -10.04
C SER A 220 12.07 20.20 -9.37
N ALA A 221 12.53 19.87 -8.17
CA ALA A 221 11.94 18.85 -7.33
C ALA A 221 11.29 19.55 -6.12
N LEU A 222 9.94 19.58 -6.08
CA LEU A 222 9.20 20.27 -5.02
C LEU A 222 9.63 19.79 -3.64
N TRP A 223 9.86 18.49 -3.48
CA TRP A 223 10.21 17.87 -2.20
C TRP A 223 11.58 18.26 -1.66
N THR A 224 12.47 18.83 -2.49
CA THR A 224 13.80 19.30 -2.05
C THR A 224 13.77 20.73 -1.51
N ARG A 225 12.68 21.47 -1.73
CA ARG A 225 12.53 22.86 -1.28
C ARG A 225 12.15 22.93 0.20
N PRO A 226 12.58 23.99 0.92
CA PRO A 226 12.12 24.27 2.27
C PRO A 226 10.58 24.34 2.31
N LYS A 227 9.97 23.72 3.33
CA LYS A 227 8.49 23.72 3.48
C LYS A 227 7.90 25.13 3.53
N SER A 228 8.64 26.10 4.11
CA SER A 228 8.23 27.50 4.22
C SER A 228 8.12 28.22 2.88
N GLU A 229 8.71 27.66 1.81
CA GLU A 229 8.69 28.23 0.47
C GLU A 229 7.69 27.57 -0.47
N ILE A 230 6.94 26.58 0.04
CA ILE A 230 5.96 25.82 -0.76
C ILE A 230 4.55 26.23 -0.31
N THR A 231 3.76 26.69 -1.26
CA THR A 231 2.36 27.05 -0.99
C THR A 231 1.46 25.81 -0.96
N PRO A 232 0.29 25.87 -0.30
CA PRO A 232 -0.71 24.80 -0.32
C PRO A 232 -1.12 24.40 -1.76
N GLU A 233 -1.23 25.39 -2.65
CA GLU A 233 -1.58 25.18 -4.06
C GLU A 233 -0.53 24.34 -4.78
N GLN A 234 0.77 24.60 -4.53
CA GLN A 234 1.87 23.83 -5.10
C GLN A 234 1.86 22.38 -4.61
N TYR A 235 1.55 22.14 -3.32
CA TYR A 235 1.37 20.77 -2.81
C TYR A 235 0.20 20.07 -3.48
N ARG A 236 -0.92 20.75 -3.69
CA ARG A 236 -2.11 20.20 -4.34
C ARG A 236 -1.84 19.86 -5.81
N GLU A 237 -1.25 20.78 -6.57
CA GLU A 237 -0.88 20.55 -7.97
C GLU A 237 0.06 19.35 -8.10
N PHE A 238 1.06 19.27 -7.24
CA PHE A 238 1.98 18.14 -7.21
C PHE A 238 1.27 16.84 -6.83
N TYR A 239 0.33 16.87 -5.89
CA TYR A 239 -0.48 15.69 -5.54
C TYR A 239 -1.29 15.21 -6.75
N HIS A 240 -1.97 16.10 -7.47
CA HIS A 240 -2.74 15.73 -8.66
C HIS A 240 -1.85 15.09 -9.74
N ASP A 241 -0.64 15.61 -9.92
CA ASP A 241 0.33 15.06 -10.89
C ASP A 241 0.84 13.67 -10.48
N VAL A 242 1.17 13.48 -9.20
CA VAL A 242 1.75 12.22 -8.71
C VAL A 242 0.70 11.14 -8.49
N ALA A 243 -0.46 11.49 -7.93
CA ALA A 243 -1.55 10.57 -7.62
C ALA A 243 -2.44 10.27 -8.82
N GLN A 244 -2.45 11.14 -9.83
CA GLN A 244 -3.39 11.12 -10.96
C GLN A 244 -4.85 11.07 -10.49
N GLN A 245 -5.15 11.81 -9.42
CA GLN A 245 -6.45 11.96 -8.79
C GLN A 245 -6.81 13.43 -8.73
N PHE A 246 -8.11 13.75 -8.68
CA PHE A 246 -8.61 15.13 -8.70
C PHE A 246 -9.20 15.56 -7.36
N ASP A 247 -9.11 14.71 -6.33
CA ASP A 247 -9.50 15.05 -4.97
C ASP A 247 -8.41 15.90 -4.27
N GLU A 248 -8.75 16.46 -3.12
CA GLU A 248 -7.78 17.18 -2.29
C GLU A 248 -6.98 16.18 -1.44
N PRO A 249 -5.69 16.40 -1.20
CA PRO A 249 -4.95 15.57 -0.25
C PRO A 249 -5.48 15.83 1.18
N TRP A 250 -5.99 14.78 1.83
CA TRP A 250 -6.44 14.85 3.21
C TRP A 250 -5.29 15.12 4.19
N LEU A 251 -4.11 14.55 3.91
CA LEU A 251 -2.90 14.77 4.70
C LEU A 251 -1.69 14.85 3.78
N THR A 252 -0.84 15.85 4.02
CA THR A 252 0.47 16.03 3.36
C THR A 252 1.58 15.80 4.37
N ILE A 253 2.48 14.85 4.09
CA ILE A 253 3.64 14.52 4.91
C ILE A 253 4.89 14.85 4.12
N HIS A 254 5.50 15.99 4.38
CA HIS A 254 6.78 16.38 3.81
C HIS A 254 7.86 16.27 4.89
N ALA A 255 8.85 15.41 4.69
CA ALA A 255 9.88 15.15 5.69
C ALA A 255 11.25 14.91 5.05
N LYS A 256 12.29 15.40 5.69
CA LYS A 256 13.68 15.08 5.40
C LYS A 256 14.25 14.25 6.54
N ALA A 257 14.84 13.11 6.22
CA ALA A 257 15.62 12.29 7.14
C ALA A 257 17.10 12.60 6.93
N GLU A 258 17.81 12.84 8.02
CA GLU A 258 19.24 13.16 8.04
C GLU A 258 19.98 12.20 8.97
N GLY A 259 21.22 11.86 8.67
CA GLY A 259 22.06 11.01 9.49
C GLY A 259 22.74 9.89 8.71
N THR A 260 22.58 8.65 9.15
CA THR A 260 23.17 7.48 8.49
C THR A 260 22.47 7.08 7.18
N LEU A 261 21.32 7.64 6.91
CA LEU A 261 20.51 7.44 5.72
C LEU A 261 19.81 8.76 5.41
N GLU A 262 20.17 9.38 4.30
CA GLU A 262 19.61 10.65 3.86
C GLU A 262 18.58 10.44 2.76
N TYR A 263 17.36 10.90 3.02
CA TYR A 263 16.27 10.91 2.04
C TYR A 263 15.23 11.97 2.36
N THR A 264 14.54 12.42 1.34
CA THR A 264 13.37 13.30 1.46
C THR A 264 12.12 12.54 1.03
N SER A 265 11.03 12.74 1.75
CA SER A 265 9.74 12.17 1.41
C SER A 265 8.67 13.25 1.33
N LEU A 266 7.87 13.23 0.27
CA LEU A 266 6.66 14.02 0.13
C LEU A 266 5.52 13.06 -0.19
N LEU A 267 4.76 12.73 0.86
CA LEU A 267 3.72 11.72 0.83
C LEU A 267 2.36 12.35 1.06
N PHE A 268 1.34 11.80 0.42
CA PHE A 268 -0.03 12.26 0.51
C PHE A 268 -0.97 11.11 0.87
N VAL A 269 -1.95 11.41 1.70
CA VAL A 269 -3.10 10.56 1.94
C VAL A 269 -4.29 11.19 1.20
N PRO A 270 -4.97 10.47 0.31
CA PRO A 270 -6.13 10.97 -0.42
C PRO A 270 -7.32 11.23 0.51
N SER A 271 -8.22 12.13 0.14
CA SER A 271 -9.47 12.38 0.86
C SER A 271 -10.57 11.38 0.49
N SER A 272 -10.46 10.76 -0.66
CA SER A 272 -11.42 9.78 -1.17
C SER A 272 -10.77 8.41 -1.35
N LYS A 273 -11.61 7.37 -1.33
CA LYS A 273 -11.17 6.00 -1.55
C LYS A 273 -10.74 5.81 -3.01
N PRO A 274 -9.44 5.49 -3.27
CA PRO A 274 -9.00 5.17 -4.62
C PRO A 274 -9.75 3.96 -5.18
N PHE A 275 -10.11 4.00 -6.48
CA PHE A 275 -10.86 2.92 -7.13
C PHE A 275 -10.09 1.59 -7.16
N ASP A 276 -8.76 1.66 -7.21
CA ASP A 276 -7.82 0.54 -7.28
C ASP A 276 -7.37 0.02 -5.91
N LEU A 277 -7.94 0.53 -4.81
CA LEU A 277 -7.49 0.25 -3.44
C LEU A 277 -7.56 -1.25 -3.08
N PHE A 278 -8.52 -1.98 -3.64
CA PHE A 278 -8.74 -3.41 -3.37
C PHE A 278 -8.37 -4.32 -4.55
N GLU A 279 -7.52 -3.85 -5.46
CA GLU A 279 -6.94 -4.69 -6.50
C GLU A 279 -6.09 -5.82 -5.89
N VAL A 280 -6.08 -6.98 -6.58
CA VAL A 280 -5.41 -8.20 -6.10
C VAL A 280 -3.92 -7.99 -5.89
N ASP A 281 -3.28 -7.20 -6.75
CA ASP A 281 -1.84 -6.97 -6.72
C ASP A 281 -1.37 -6.13 -5.52
N ARG A 282 -2.28 -5.39 -4.85
CA ARG A 282 -2.02 -4.57 -3.66
C ARG A 282 -0.77 -3.67 -3.79
N LYS A 283 -0.50 -3.16 -5.01
CA LYS A 283 0.68 -2.35 -5.31
C LYS A 283 0.67 -1.03 -4.58
N THR A 284 1.83 -0.63 -4.10
CA THR A 284 2.06 0.71 -3.56
C THR A 284 2.49 1.62 -4.71
N LYS A 285 1.93 2.82 -4.79
CA LYS A 285 2.22 3.78 -5.87
C LYS A 285 3.01 4.97 -5.35
N VAL A 286 4.06 4.70 -4.57
CA VAL A 286 5.02 5.71 -4.12
C VAL A 286 6.22 5.65 -5.06
N LYS A 287 6.48 6.75 -5.77
CA LYS A 287 7.60 6.85 -6.70
C LYS A 287 8.91 6.97 -5.93
N LEU A 288 9.87 6.13 -6.27
CA LEU A 288 11.21 6.16 -5.73
C LEU A 288 12.14 6.91 -6.70
N TYR A 289 12.83 7.89 -6.17
CA TYR A 289 13.89 8.61 -6.84
C TYR A 289 15.23 8.37 -6.13
N VAL A 290 16.30 8.46 -6.86
CA VAL A 290 17.66 8.56 -6.32
C VAL A 290 18.32 9.78 -6.96
N ARG A 291 18.61 10.78 -6.14
CA ARG A 291 19.18 12.05 -6.59
C ARG A 291 18.35 12.68 -7.73
N ARG A 292 17.02 12.74 -7.51
CA ARG A 292 16.02 13.30 -8.46
C ARG A 292 15.85 12.54 -9.77
N VAL A 293 16.51 11.39 -9.95
CA VAL A 293 16.31 10.49 -11.09
C VAL A 293 15.28 9.44 -10.69
N TYR A 294 14.23 9.29 -11.50
CA TYR A 294 13.20 8.28 -11.30
C TYR A 294 13.78 6.87 -11.44
N ILE A 295 13.47 6.03 -10.47
CA ILE A 295 13.88 4.62 -10.43
C ILE A 295 12.69 3.70 -10.70
N THR A 296 11.60 3.84 -9.93
CA THR A 296 10.40 3.01 -10.06
C THR A 296 9.22 3.61 -9.29
N ASP A 297 8.01 3.28 -9.67
CA ASP A 297 6.77 3.54 -8.92
C ASP A 297 6.29 2.32 -8.14
N ASP A 298 6.94 1.18 -8.29
CA ASP A 298 6.67 -0.05 -7.58
C ASP A 298 7.97 -0.53 -6.92
N ALA A 299 8.36 0.13 -5.81
CA ALA A 299 9.52 -0.26 -5.00
C ALA A 299 9.07 -1.27 -3.93
N PRO A 300 9.25 -2.59 -4.16
CA PRO A 300 8.82 -3.60 -3.21
C PRO A 300 9.49 -3.39 -1.85
N GLY A 301 8.68 -3.25 -0.80
CA GLY A 301 9.16 -3.09 0.57
C GLY A 301 9.49 -1.65 0.99
N LEU A 302 9.25 -0.63 0.17
CA LEU A 302 9.38 0.77 0.58
C LEU A 302 8.21 1.22 1.47
N VAL A 303 6.99 0.83 1.10
CA VAL A 303 5.77 1.08 1.89
C VAL A 303 5.03 -0.25 2.03
N PRO A 304 4.52 -0.61 3.21
CA PRO A 304 3.79 -1.86 3.39
C PRO A 304 2.42 -1.83 2.70
N PRO A 305 1.86 -2.99 2.29
CA PRO A 305 0.60 -3.07 1.57
C PRO A 305 -0.60 -2.42 2.28
N TYR A 306 -0.64 -2.43 3.60
CA TYR A 306 -1.71 -1.79 4.37
C TYR A 306 -1.67 -0.24 4.34
N LEU A 307 -0.60 0.35 3.78
CA LEU A 307 -0.46 1.78 3.50
C LEU A 307 -0.50 2.09 1.99
N ARG A 308 -0.99 1.18 1.14
CA ARG A 308 -1.02 1.34 -0.33
C ARG A 308 -1.87 2.51 -0.84
N PHE A 309 -2.70 3.09 0.02
CA PHE A 309 -3.42 4.32 -0.29
C PHE A 309 -2.51 5.56 -0.34
N ILE A 310 -1.29 5.48 0.20
CA ILE A 310 -0.33 6.58 0.18
C ILE A 310 0.18 6.77 -1.25
N LYS A 311 0.22 8.03 -1.68
CA LYS A 311 0.80 8.48 -2.94
C LYS A 311 1.94 9.45 -2.64
N GLY A 312 2.80 9.67 -3.61
CA GLY A 312 3.87 10.65 -3.47
C GLY A 312 5.23 10.13 -3.91
N VAL A 313 6.27 10.73 -3.36
CA VAL A 313 7.65 10.47 -3.73
C VAL A 313 8.53 10.26 -2.52
N VAL A 314 9.54 9.42 -2.70
CA VAL A 314 10.68 9.28 -1.80
C VAL A 314 11.94 9.43 -2.64
N ASP A 315 12.84 10.32 -2.26
CA ASP A 315 14.10 10.61 -2.97
C ASP A 315 15.26 10.38 -2.01
N SER A 316 16.10 9.40 -2.30
CA SER A 316 17.26 9.05 -1.49
C SER A 316 18.56 9.53 -2.13
N GLU A 317 19.46 10.06 -1.30
CA GLU A 317 20.82 10.42 -1.73
C GLU A 317 21.79 9.24 -1.62
N ASP A 318 21.52 8.31 -0.69
CA ASP A 318 22.45 7.25 -0.30
C ASP A 318 22.11 5.87 -0.85
N LEU A 319 20.89 5.67 -1.40
CA LEU A 319 20.46 4.37 -1.85
C LEU A 319 21.34 3.85 -2.98
N PRO A 320 22.08 2.73 -2.79
CA PRO A 320 22.89 2.17 -3.84
C PRO A 320 21.99 1.60 -4.94
N LEU A 321 22.26 2.04 -6.16
CA LEU A 321 21.59 1.51 -7.35
C LEU A 321 22.32 0.28 -7.87
N ASN A 322 21.57 -0.68 -8.41
CA ASN A 322 22.16 -1.72 -9.25
C ASN A 322 22.57 -1.11 -10.62
N LEU A 323 23.24 -1.91 -11.43
CA LEU A 323 23.79 -1.47 -12.71
C LEU A 323 22.71 -0.95 -13.68
N SER A 324 21.52 -1.56 -13.68
CA SER A 324 20.38 -1.18 -14.55
C SER A 324 19.50 -0.07 -13.99
N ARG A 325 19.61 0.24 -12.71
CA ARG A 325 18.70 1.13 -11.97
C ARG A 325 17.22 0.74 -12.05
N GLU A 326 16.91 -0.47 -12.53
CA GLU A 326 15.53 -0.94 -12.70
C GLU A 326 15.03 -1.79 -11.55
N MET A 327 15.91 -2.53 -10.86
CA MET A 327 15.52 -3.45 -9.80
C MET A 327 16.35 -3.24 -8.53
N LEU A 328 15.66 -2.93 -7.46
CA LEU A 328 16.17 -2.97 -6.10
C LEU A 328 15.88 -4.36 -5.51
N GLN A 329 16.84 -5.29 -5.65
CA GLN A 329 16.77 -6.52 -4.88
C GLN A 329 16.96 -6.20 -3.41
N SER A 330 16.37 -6.99 -2.51
CA SER A 330 16.29 -6.79 -1.05
C SER A 330 17.49 -6.04 -0.45
N ASN A 331 17.30 -4.73 -0.21
CA ASN A 331 18.33 -3.85 0.31
C ASN A 331 18.01 -3.50 1.77
N PRO A 332 18.93 -3.73 2.73
CA PRO A 332 18.74 -3.36 4.14
C PRO A 332 18.42 -1.87 4.35
N MET A 333 18.88 -0.98 3.46
CA MET A 333 18.57 0.45 3.54
C MET A 333 17.09 0.71 3.25
N LEU A 334 16.49 0.01 2.27
CA LEU A 334 15.04 0.10 2.01
C LEU A 334 14.22 -0.33 3.22
N ALA A 335 14.62 -1.40 3.90
CA ALA A 335 13.93 -1.84 5.11
C ALA A 335 13.99 -0.78 6.23
N ARG A 336 15.13 -0.10 6.38
CA ARG A 336 15.27 1.03 7.33
C ARG A 336 14.40 2.23 6.93
N MET A 337 14.40 2.60 5.66
CA MET A 337 13.54 3.67 5.12
C MET A 337 12.07 3.35 5.38
N ARG A 338 11.64 2.11 5.06
CA ARG A 338 10.29 1.63 5.37
C ARG A 338 9.93 1.84 6.82
N GLY A 339 10.77 1.38 7.77
CA GLY A 339 10.51 1.51 9.20
C GLY A 339 10.35 2.97 9.64
N GLN A 340 11.15 3.89 9.09
CA GLN A 340 11.06 5.31 9.38
C GLN A 340 9.80 5.95 8.75
N ILE A 341 9.48 5.61 7.49
CA ILE A 341 8.29 6.09 6.78
C ILE A 341 7.03 5.63 7.51
N VAL A 342 6.93 4.34 7.85
CA VAL A 342 5.79 3.78 8.58
C VAL A 342 5.57 4.52 9.91
N LYS A 343 6.61 4.65 10.73
CA LYS A 343 6.51 5.38 12.01
C LYS A 343 6.07 6.82 11.83
N ARG A 344 6.58 7.49 10.79
CA ARG A 344 6.20 8.87 10.50
C ARG A 344 4.73 8.96 10.09
N VAL A 345 4.29 8.11 9.17
CA VAL A 345 2.89 8.10 8.70
C VAL A 345 1.95 7.80 9.86
N LEU A 346 2.19 6.74 10.63
CA LEU A 346 1.35 6.38 11.77
C LEU A 346 1.34 7.47 12.84
N GLY A 347 2.47 8.14 13.07
CA GLY A 347 2.55 9.29 13.98
C GLY A 347 1.72 10.48 13.54
N GLU A 348 1.74 10.83 12.24
CA GLU A 348 0.90 11.91 11.71
C GLU A 348 -0.58 11.55 11.73
N LEU A 349 -0.93 10.27 11.45
CA LEU A 349 -2.31 9.77 11.60
C LEU A 349 -2.78 9.85 13.07
N THR A 350 -1.93 9.47 14.02
CA THR A 350 -2.23 9.57 15.46
C THR A 350 -2.50 11.02 15.87
N LYS A 351 -1.66 11.94 15.38
CA LYS A 351 -1.86 13.36 15.62
C LYS A 351 -3.20 13.85 15.05
N LYS A 352 -3.51 13.51 13.80
CA LYS A 352 -4.80 13.85 13.17
C LYS A 352 -5.98 13.24 13.92
N ALA A 353 -5.88 11.99 14.35
CA ALA A 353 -6.93 11.32 15.12
C ALA A 353 -7.26 12.03 16.45
N LYS A 354 -6.23 12.63 17.07
CA LYS A 354 -6.36 13.37 18.32
C LYS A 354 -6.83 14.81 18.12
N ASP A 355 -6.20 15.52 17.18
CA ASP A 355 -6.40 16.96 17.02
C ASP A 355 -7.64 17.29 16.17
N GLU A 356 -8.01 16.41 15.23
CA GLU A 356 -9.10 16.60 14.26
C GLU A 356 -9.97 15.34 14.14
N PRO A 357 -10.66 14.89 15.22
CA PRO A 357 -11.36 13.60 15.25
C PRO A 357 -12.48 13.46 14.20
N VAL A 358 -13.14 14.55 13.84
CA VAL A 358 -14.20 14.56 12.81
C VAL A 358 -13.62 14.31 11.42
N GLU A 359 -12.50 14.93 11.09
CA GLU A 359 -11.82 14.71 9.82
C GLU A 359 -11.17 13.31 9.77
N TYR A 360 -10.67 12.84 10.92
CA TYR A 360 -10.15 11.49 11.04
C TYR A 360 -11.25 10.43 10.84
N ALA A 361 -12.47 10.67 11.28
CA ALA A 361 -13.60 9.78 11.03
C ALA A 361 -13.88 9.61 9.53
N LYS A 362 -13.82 10.69 8.73
CA LYS A 362 -13.96 10.62 7.26
C LYS A 362 -12.85 9.79 6.62
N PHE A 363 -11.61 10.02 7.05
CA PHE A 363 -10.46 9.19 6.62
C PHE A 363 -10.71 7.72 6.94
N TRP A 364 -11.18 7.43 8.16
CA TRP A 364 -11.42 6.07 8.61
C TRP A 364 -12.50 5.36 7.79
N GLU A 365 -13.60 6.03 7.47
CA GLU A 365 -14.66 5.48 6.61
C GLU A 365 -14.16 5.14 5.21
N ALA A 366 -13.24 5.94 4.66
CA ALA A 366 -12.69 5.71 3.32
C ALA A 366 -11.58 4.64 3.30
N LEU A 367 -10.66 4.65 4.26
CA LEU A 367 -9.37 3.95 4.20
C LEU A 367 -9.10 3.04 5.39
N GLY A 368 -9.93 3.07 6.44
CA GLY A 368 -9.73 2.33 7.68
C GLY A 368 -9.66 0.82 7.49
N ALA A 369 -10.47 0.26 6.60
CA ALA A 369 -10.46 -1.17 6.30
C ALA A 369 -9.08 -1.65 5.80
N VAL A 370 -8.38 -0.83 5.00
CA VAL A 370 -7.03 -1.16 4.52
C VAL A 370 -5.99 -0.98 5.63
N LEU A 371 -6.12 0.05 6.45
CA LEU A 371 -5.21 0.27 7.57
C LEU A 371 -5.26 -0.87 8.60
N LYS A 372 -6.44 -1.48 8.82
CA LYS A 372 -6.63 -2.64 9.69
C LYS A 372 -5.80 -3.86 9.27
N GLU A 373 -5.48 -4.00 7.98
CA GLU A 373 -4.63 -5.09 7.50
C GLU A 373 -3.26 -5.11 8.20
N GLY A 374 -2.74 -3.93 8.58
CA GLY A 374 -1.49 -3.80 9.32
C GLY A 374 -1.47 -4.51 10.68
N LEU A 375 -2.64 -4.75 11.30
CA LEU A 375 -2.73 -5.42 12.60
C LEU A 375 -2.26 -6.88 12.57
N TYR A 376 -2.40 -7.57 11.45
CA TYR A 376 -1.94 -8.94 11.28
C TYR A 376 -0.73 -9.07 10.35
N GLU A 377 -0.39 -8.03 9.57
CA GLU A 377 0.77 -8.03 8.67
C GLU A 377 2.03 -7.41 9.29
N ASP A 378 1.88 -6.45 10.21
CA ASP A 378 2.99 -5.66 10.77
C ASP A 378 3.01 -5.70 12.30
N TYR A 379 3.54 -6.80 12.83
CA TYR A 379 3.65 -7.01 14.29
C TYR A 379 4.52 -5.97 14.98
N GLU A 380 5.54 -5.43 14.31
CA GLU A 380 6.48 -4.46 14.89
C GLU A 380 5.81 -3.10 15.17
N ASN A 381 4.84 -2.70 14.35
CA ASN A 381 4.15 -1.42 14.47
C ASN A 381 2.72 -1.55 15.03
N ARG A 382 2.32 -2.73 15.51
CA ARG A 382 0.96 -3.00 16.02
C ARG A 382 0.56 -2.04 17.14
N GLU A 383 1.47 -1.73 18.07
CA GLU A 383 1.22 -0.78 19.16
C GLU A 383 0.92 0.63 18.67
N LEU A 384 1.42 1.01 17.49
CA LEU A 384 1.11 2.29 16.85
C LEU A 384 -0.21 2.25 16.06
N LEU A 385 -0.59 1.06 15.56
CA LEU A 385 -1.81 0.86 14.77
C LEU A 385 -3.07 0.77 15.63
N VAL A 386 -3.00 0.07 16.76
CA VAL A 386 -4.17 -0.18 17.62
C VAL A 386 -4.88 1.10 18.08
N PRO A 387 -4.20 2.17 18.52
CA PRO A 387 -4.87 3.43 18.91
C PRO A 387 -5.56 4.16 17.76
N LEU A 388 -5.20 3.83 16.52
CA LEU A 388 -5.80 4.41 15.31
C LEU A 388 -7.17 3.82 14.98
N LEU A 389 -7.49 2.63 15.49
CA LEU A 389 -8.72 1.90 15.17
C LEU A 389 -9.97 2.67 15.56
N ARG A 390 -10.98 2.61 14.72
CA ARG A 390 -12.31 3.15 14.98
C ARG A 390 -13.35 2.10 14.60
N PHE A 391 -14.43 2.06 15.37
CA PHE A 391 -15.51 1.07 15.22
C PHE A 391 -16.84 1.72 15.44
N HIS A 392 -17.88 1.19 14.83
CA HIS A 392 -19.25 1.43 15.28
C HIS A 392 -19.55 0.56 16.51
N SER A 393 -20.41 1.03 17.38
CA SER A 393 -20.86 0.29 18.56
C SER A 393 -22.35 0.45 18.82
N THR A 394 -22.85 -0.32 19.78
CA THR A 394 -24.26 -0.22 20.21
C THR A 394 -24.53 0.96 21.17
N ALA A 395 -23.49 1.61 21.70
CA ALA A 395 -23.62 2.63 22.74
C ALA A 395 -23.54 4.08 22.22
N VAL A 396 -22.89 4.31 21.07
CA VAL A 396 -22.66 5.65 20.52
C VAL A 396 -23.08 5.73 19.05
N GLU A 397 -23.55 6.93 18.67
CA GLU A 397 -23.71 7.26 17.26
C GLU A 397 -22.34 7.62 16.68
N GLY A 398 -22.00 7.08 15.50
CA GLY A 398 -20.72 7.31 14.86
C GLY A 398 -19.64 6.30 15.26
N LEU A 399 -18.38 6.74 15.14
CA LEU A 399 -17.21 5.90 15.38
C LEU A 399 -16.67 6.11 16.80
N THR A 400 -16.15 5.05 17.40
CA THR A 400 -15.46 5.05 18.70
C THR A 400 -14.14 4.32 18.63
N SER A 401 -13.21 4.65 19.52
CA SER A 401 -11.92 3.99 19.71
C SER A 401 -11.99 2.87 20.74
N LEU A 402 -10.96 2.04 20.84
CA LEU A 402 -10.83 1.05 21.92
C LEU A 402 -10.67 1.73 23.29
N ASP A 403 -9.93 2.84 23.38
CA ASP A 403 -9.79 3.59 24.63
C ASP A 403 -11.13 4.12 25.14
N GLU A 404 -11.93 4.68 24.26
CA GLU A 404 -13.27 5.17 24.60
C GLU A 404 -14.22 4.03 24.99
N TYR A 405 -14.11 2.87 24.32
CA TYR A 405 -14.87 1.67 24.69
C TYR A 405 -14.50 1.21 26.10
N VAL A 406 -13.20 1.03 26.39
CA VAL A 406 -12.72 0.60 27.70
C VAL A 406 -13.13 1.59 28.80
N ALA A 407 -13.08 2.89 28.52
CA ALA A 407 -13.54 3.91 29.47
C ALA A 407 -15.06 3.83 29.80
N ARG A 408 -15.87 3.22 28.93
CA ARG A 408 -17.32 3.01 29.13
C ARG A 408 -17.69 1.62 29.64
N MET A 409 -16.72 0.70 29.81
CA MET A 409 -16.98 -0.64 30.33
C MET A 409 -17.68 -0.61 31.68
N LYS A 410 -18.59 -1.56 31.89
CA LYS A 410 -19.35 -1.67 33.13
C LYS A 410 -18.52 -2.30 34.25
N PRO A 411 -18.79 -2.02 35.52
CA PRO A 411 -18.19 -2.75 36.63
C PRO A 411 -18.44 -4.25 36.49
N GLY A 412 -17.39 -5.06 36.66
CA GLY A 412 -17.44 -6.51 36.48
C GLY A 412 -17.35 -6.99 35.03
N GLN A 413 -17.28 -6.09 34.04
CA GLN A 413 -17.02 -6.45 32.65
C GLN A 413 -15.52 -6.72 32.44
N GLU A 414 -15.17 -7.96 32.10
CA GLU A 414 -13.77 -8.40 31.93
C GLU A 414 -13.32 -8.39 30.46
N ALA A 415 -14.26 -8.42 29.49
CA ALA A 415 -13.97 -8.56 28.08
C ALA A 415 -14.50 -7.39 27.23
N ILE A 416 -13.87 -7.18 26.08
CA ILE A 416 -14.34 -6.34 24.99
C ILE A 416 -15.24 -7.21 24.11
N TYR A 417 -16.52 -6.89 24.04
CA TYR A 417 -17.49 -7.67 23.28
C TYR A 417 -17.67 -7.12 21.86
N PHE A 418 -17.74 -8.02 20.89
CA PHE A 418 -17.94 -7.68 19.50
C PHE A 418 -18.88 -8.66 18.78
N ILE A 419 -19.45 -8.21 17.67
CA ILE A 419 -20.16 -9.02 16.68
C ILE A 419 -19.67 -8.67 15.29
N THR A 420 -19.47 -9.68 14.44
CA THR A 420 -19.03 -9.51 13.04
C THR A 420 -20.17 -9.83 12.08
N GLY A 421 -20.20 -9.17 10.91
CA GLY A 421 -21.17 -9.44 9.85
C GLY A 421 -21.18 -8.38 8.75
N ASP A 422 -22.07 -8.56 7.75
CA ASP A 422 -22.02 -7.78 6.51
C ASP A 422 -22.58 -6.35 6.64
N LYS A 423 -23.56 -6.13 7.55
CA LYS A 423 -24.28 -4.86 7.66
C LYS A 423 -24.54 -4.46 9.12
N ARG A 424 -24.17 -3.23 9.45
CA ARG A 424 -24.34 -2.65 10.79
C ARG A 424 -25.78 -2.72 11.29
N GLU A 425 -26.76 -2.37 10.44
CA GLU A 425 -28.17 -2.33 10.80
C GLU A 425 -28.72 -3.71 11.15
N THR A 426 -28.20 -4.76 10.50
CA THR A 426 -28.56 -6.16 10.80
C THR A 426 -27.92 -6.58 12.11
N LEU A 427 -26.63 -6.31 12.29
CA LEU A 427 -25.91 -6.64 13.51
C LEU A 427 -26.55 -5.97 14.74
N ALA A 428 -26.89 -4.69 14.63
CA ALA A 428 -27.53 -3.95 15.72
C ALA A 428 -28.90 -4.52 16.16
N LYS A 429 -29.52 -5.38 15.35
CA LYS A 429 -30.81 -6.03 15.66
C LYS A 429 -30.68 -7.51 16.00
N SER A 430 -29.44 -8.02 16.06
CA SER A 430 -29.21 -9.44 16.34
C SER A 430 -29.78 -9.85 17.71
N PRO A 431 -30.48 -11.02 17.80
CA PRO A 431 -30.95 -11.59 19.05
C PRO A 431 -29.83 -11.85 20.06
N GLN A 432 -28.61 -12.12 19.59
CA GLN A 432 -27.45 -12.39 20.44
C GLN A 432 -27.04 -11.17 21.29
N LEU A 433 -27.49 -9.96 20.93
CA LEU A 433 -27.23 -8.72 21.67
C LEU A 433 -28.21 -8.43 22.81
N GLU A 434 -29.34 -9.15 22.88
CA GLU A 434 -30.46 -8.83 23.78
C GLU A 434 -30.02 -8.74 25.25
N GLY A 435 -29.33 -9.77 25.75
CA GLY A 435 -28.87 -9.84 27.14
C GLY A 435 -27.83 -8.78 27.47
N PHE A 436 -26.95 -8.46 26.53
CA PHE A 436 -25.96 -7.38 26.68
C PHE A 436 -26.66 -6.03 26.75
N ARG A 437 -27.61 -5.80 25.84
CA ARG A 437 -28.42 -4.58 25.81
C ARG A 437 -29.22 -4.41 27.12
N ALA A 438 -29.83 -5.48 27.63
CA ALA A 438 -30.57 -5.45 28.89
C ALA A 438 -29.68 -5.08 30.09
N LYS A 439 -28.38 -5.32 30.02
CA LYS A 439 -27.39 -4.92 31.02
C LYS A 439 -26.65 -3.64 30.69
N GLY A 440 -26.98 -2.99 29.58
CA GLY A 440 -26.33 -1.76 29.11
C GLY A 440 -24.86 -1.94 28.75
N VAL A 441 -24.47 -3.16 28.32
CA VAL A 441 -23.12 -3.48 27.87
C VAL A 441 -22.96 -3.06 26.41
N GLU A 442 -21.91 -2.33 26.11
CA GLU A 442 -21.54 -1.91 24.78
C GLU A 442 -20.97 -3.08 23.96
N ILE A 443 -21.37 -3.19 22.68
CA ILE A 443 -20.88 -4.19 21.74
C ILE A 443 -20.32 -3.47 20.51
N MET A 444 -19.10 -3.83 20.08
CA MET A 444 -18.54 -3.36 18.81
C MET A 444 -19.23 -4.06 17.64
N LEU A 445 -19.61 -3.29 16.62
CA LEU A 445 -20.23 -3.76 15.39
C LEU A 445 -19.19 -3.74 14.27
N LEU A 446 -18.64 -4.87 13.92
CA LEU A 446 -17.53 -5.04 13.00
C LEU A 446 -18.05 -5.53 11.65
N THR A 447 -17.87 -4.72 10.61
CA THR A 447 -18.46 -5.00 9.29
C THR A 447 -17.43 -5.12 8.16
N ASP A 448 -16.15 -4.95 8.45
CA ASP A 448 -15.11 -5.14 7.45
C ASP A 448 -14.65 -6.60 7.43
N PRO A 449 -14.55 -7.26 6.27
CA PRO A 449 -14.07 -8.65 6.20
C PRO A 449 -12.71 -8.87 6.85
N VAL A 450 -11.87 -7.83 6.91
CA VAL A 450 -10.56 -7.86 7.56
C VAL A 450 -10.64 -8.03 9.08
N ASP A 451 -11.78 -7.72 9.69
CA ASP A 451 -11.95 -7.82 11.15
C ASP A 451 -11.80 -9.27 11.64
N GLU A 452 -12.20 -10.24 10.83
CA GLU A 452 -12.05 -11.67 11.13
C GLU A 452 -10.58 -12.13 11.19
N PHE A 453 -9.66 -11.40 10.57
CA PHE A 453 -8.24 -11.78 10.50
C PHE A 453 -7.39 -11.11 11.58
N TRP A 454 -7.69 -9.87 11.94
CA TRP A 454 -6.90 -9.20 12.97
C TRP A 454 -7.33 -9.56 14.40
N LEU A 455 -8.63 -9.83 14.65
CA LEU A 455 -9.13 -10.21 15.97
C LEU A 455 -8.38 -11.37 16.61
N PRO A 456 -8.13 -12.50 15.91
CA PRO A 456 -7.32 -13.58 16.47
C PRO A 456 -5.85 -13.21 16.70
N SER A 457 -5.37 -12.17 16.00
CA SER A 457 -3.98 -11.71 16.11
C SER A 457 -3.75 -10.78 17.28
N LEU A 458 -4.79 -10.16 17.83
CA LEU A 458 -4.75 -9.25 18.96
C LEU A 458 -5.40 -9.95 20.18
N ALA A 459 -4.57 -10.54 21.04
CA ALA A 459 -5.06 -11.35 22.15
C ALA A 459 -5.91 -10.53 23.13
N ASP A 460 -5.46 -9.33 23.49
CA ASP A 460 -6.15 -8.41 24.41
C ASP A 460 -5.84 -6.95 24.07
N TYR A 461 -6.63 -6.04 24.64
CA TYR A 461 -6.36 -4.62 24.71
C TYR A 461 -6.51 -4.14 26.16
N GLN A 462 -5.45 -3.56 26.74
CA GLN A 462 -5.40 -3.14 28.13
C GLN A 462 -5.81 -4.24 29.13
N LYS A 463 -5.44 -5.50 28.85
CA LYS A 463 -5.77 -6.73 29.62
C LYS A 463 -7.22 -7.20 29.48
N HIS A 464 -7.98 -6.68 28.56
CA HIS A 464 -9.34 -7.12 28.23
C HIS A 464 -9.31 -7.95 26.94
N GLU A 465 -9.67 -9.22 27.03
CA GLU A 465 -9.77 -10.11 25.88
C GLU A 465 -10.94 -9.72 24.96
N PHE A 466 -10.81 -10.03 23.66
CA PHE A 466 -11.89 -9.85 22.70
C PHE A 466 -12.80 -11.08 22.67
N HIS A 467 -14.09 -10.89 23.02
CA HIS A 467 -15.08 -11.96 23.02
C HIS A 467 -16.18 -11.71 22.00
N SER A 468 -16.39 -12.69 21.09
CA SER A 468 -17.52 -12.68 20.17
C SER A 468 -18.81 -13.01 20.93
N VAL A 469 -19.85 -12.18 20.71
CA VAL A 469 -21.17 -12.44 21.29
C VAL A 469 -21.92 -13.60 20.61
N THR A 470 -21.44 -14.05 19.46
CA THR A 470 -22.02 -15.19 18.72
C THR A 470 -21.43 -16.54 19.16
N ARG A 471 -20.45 -16.54 20.08
CA ARG A 471 -19.70 -17.72 20.48
C ARG A 471 -19.78 -17.99 22.00
N GLY A 472 -19.95 -19.25 22.37
CA GLY A 472 -19.97 -19.68 23.77
C GLY A 472 -21.15 -19.14 24.58
N ALA A 473 -21.09 -19.28 25.89
CA ALA A 473 -22.01 -18.64 26.83
C ALA A 473 -21.43 -17.33 27.33
N PRO A 474 -22.18 -16.22 27.31
CA PRO A 474 -21.67 -14.95 27.81
C PRO A 474 -21.61 -14.97 29.33
N GLU A 475 -20.52 -14.48 29.91
CA GLU A 475 -20.38 -14.30 31.38
C GLU A 475 -21.10 -13.03 31.85
N LEU A 476 -22.38 -12.89 31.49
CA LEU A 476 -23.16 -11.71 31.83
C LEU A 476 -23.49 -11.59 33.33
N ASP A 477 -23.47 -12.69 34.06
CA ASP A 477 -23.82 -12.70 35.49
C ASP A 477 -22.87 -11.91 36.36
N LYS A 478 -21.62 -11.76 35.96
CA LYS A 478 -20.60 -10.97 36.67
C LYS A 478 -20.78 -9.46 36.50
N ILE A 479 -21.56 -9.03 35.49
CA ILE A 479 -21.73 -7.63 35.16
C ILE A 479 -22.87 -7.04 35.97
N GLU A 480 -22.59 -6.05 36.82
CA GLU A 480 -23.56 -5.37 37.63
C GLU A 480 -24.51 -4.55 36.75
N ASN A 481 -25.82 -4.68 37.01
CA ASN A 481 -26.84 -3.83 36.38
C ASN A 481 -27.20 -2.69 37.37
N PRO A 482 -26.75 -1.44 37.14
CA PRO A 482 -27.00 -0.34 38.08
C PRO A 482 -28.47 0.06 38.18
N ASP A 483 -29.30 -0.29 37.21
CA ASP A 483 -30.72 0.10 37.15
C ASP A 483 -31.68 -0.90 37.82
N LYS A 484 -31.18 -2.11 38.17
CA LYS A 484 -31.98 -3.08 38.93
C LYS A 484 -31.63 -2.99 40.42
N LYS A 485 -32.51 -2.38 41.23
CA LYS A 485 -32.60 -2.68 42.66
C LYS A 485 -32.79 -4.17 42.82
N ALA A 486 -31.90 -4.77 43.63
CA ALA A 486 -31.79 -6.21 43.94
C ALA A 486 -33.14 -6.96 44.00
N GLU A 487 -33.65 -7.38 42.85
CA GLU A 487 -34.42 -8.60 42.78
C GLU A 487 -33.37 -9.70 42.46
N GLU A 488 -33.17 -10.56 43.45
CA GLU A 488 -32.37 -11.76 43.32
C GLU A 488 -32.91 -12.56 42.13
N ASP A 489 -32.30 -12.40 40.95
CA ASP A 489 -32.41 -13.35 39.84
C ASP A 489 -31.71 -14.65 40.30
N LYS A 490 -32.38 -15.41 41.17
CA LYS A 490 -32.03 -16.83 41.37
C LYS A 490 -32.09 -17.44 39.98
N LYS A 491 -30.97 -18.03 39.51
CA LYS A 491 -30.99 -18.96 38.39
C LYS A 491 -32.02 -20.05 38.72
N GLU A 492 -33.27 -19.86 38.26
CA GLU A 492 -34.23 -20.95 38.29
C GLU A 492 -33.68 -21.99 37.30
N ALA A 493 -33.35 -23.15 37.84
CA ALA A 493 -33.08 -24.30 37.02
C ALA A 493 -34.24 -24.49 36.03
N PRO A 494 -33.98 -24.86 34.76
CA PRO A 494 -35.04 -25.11 33.80
C PRO A 494 -36.08 -26.00 34.44
N THR A 495 -37.35 -25.60 34.36
CA THR A 495 -38.47 -26.47 34.82
C THR A 495 -38.39 -27.80 34.08
N SER A 496 -38.94 -28.89 34.66
CA SER A 496 -38.96 -30.20 34.00
C SER A 496 -39.50 -30.11 32.56
N ASP A 497 -40.47 -29.24 32.32
CA ASP A 497 -41.10 -29.04 31.02
C ASP A 497 -40.13 -28.40 29.97
N ILE A 498 -39.32 -27.45 30.36
CA ILE A 498 -38.28 -26.88 29.48
C ILE A 498 -37.21 -27.91 29.16
N SER A 499 -36.81 -28.73 30.15
CA SER A 499 -35.82 -29.78 29.93
C SER A 499 -36.33 -30.84 28.94
N ASN A 500 -37.61 -31.20 29.02
CA ASN A 500 -38.28 -32.12 28.07
C ASN A 500 -38.32 -31.51 26.65
N LEU A 501 -38.67 -30.24 26.53
CA LEU A 501 -38.69 -29.55 25.23
C LEU A 501 -37.27 -29.50 24.60
N ILE A 502 -36.23 -29.20 25.37
CA ILE A 502 -34.84 -29.20 24.91
C ILE A 502 -34.46 -30.59 24.39
N ALA A 503 -34.78 -31.65 25.16
CA ALA A 503 -34.48 -33.01 24.76
C ALA A 503 -35.20 -33.40 23.45
N LEU A 504 -36.49 -33.03 23.33
CA LEU A 504 -37.26 -33.26 22.12
C LEU A 504 -36.66 -32.54 20.91
N PHE A 505 -36.37 -31.23 21.04
CA PHE A 505 -35.78 -30.47 19.94
C PHE A 505 -34.43 -31.05 19.53
N LYS A 506 -33.63 -31.51 20.49
CA LYS A 506 -32.33 -32.14 20.20
C LYS A 506 -32.51 -33.46 19.43
N ILE A 507 -33.51 -34.26 19.76
CA ILE A 507 -33.82 -35.52 19.05
C ILE A 507 -34.34 -35.21 17.64
N THR A 508 -35.30 -34.29 17.51
CA THR A 508 -35.91 -33.89 16.23
C THR A 508 -34.92 -33.29 15.23
N LEU A 509 -34.07 -32.37 15.68
CA LEU A 509 -33.09 -31.71 14.84
C LEU A 509 -31.84 -32.58 14.58
N GLY A 510 -31.58 -33.55 15.47
CA GLY A 510 -30.54 -34.56 15.29
C GLY A 510 -29.21 -33.97 14.84
N ASP A 511 -28.78 -34.41 13.66
CA ASP A 511 -27.51 -33.99 13.06
C ASP A 511 -27.49 -32.56 12.51
N ALA A 512 -28.63 -31.86 12.47
CA ALA A 512 -28.67 -30.46 12.00
C ALA A 512 -28.11 -29.48 13.04
N VAL A 513 -28.07 -29.86 14.31
CA VAL A 513 -27.52 -29.02 15.40
C VAL A 513 -26.40 -29.74 16.15
N LYS A 514 -25.51 -29.01 16.78
CA LYS A 514 -24.50 -29.54 17.71
C LYS A 514 -25.15 -29.85 19.08
N ASP A 515 -25.98 -28.93 19.52
CA ASP A 515 -26.72 -29.07 20.78
C ASP A 515 -27.94 -28.13 20.78
N VAL A 516 -28.86 -28.36 21.73
CA VAL A 516 -29.96 -27.45 22.07
C VAL A 516 -29.86 -27.14 23.56
N ARG A 517 -29.90 -25.86 23.93
CA ARG A 517 -29.77 -25.46 25.34
C ARG A 517 -30.65 -24.26 25.69
N SER A 518 -30.84 -24.03 26.99
CA SER A 518 -31.48 -22.80 27.50
C SER A 518 -30.58 -21.63 27.30
N SER A 519 -31.12 -20.49 26.84
CA SER A 519 -30.40 -19.26 26.62
C SER A 519 -30.32 -18.39 27.88
N GLU A 520 -29.16 -17.84 28.15
CA GLU A 520 -28.94 -16.82 29.18
C GLU A 520 -28.91 -15.40 28.56
N ARG A 521 -28.81 -15.30 27.21
CA ARG A 521 -28.71 -14.04 26.49
C ARG A 521 -30.00 -13.51 25.89
N LEU A 522 -30.97 -14.38 25.66
CA LEU A 522 -32.23 -14.00 25.04
C LEU A 522 -33.22 -13.42 26.08
N THR A 523 -33.80 -12.25 25.74
CA THR A 523 -34.84 -11.60 26.55
C THR A 523 -36.17 -11.43 25.82
N GLU A 524 -36.14 -11.24 24.50
CA GLU A 524 -37.31 -10.99 23.67
C GLU A 524 -37.50 -12.09 22.62
N SER A 525 -36.44 -12.54 21.95
CA SER A 525 -36.50 -13.55 20.91
C SER A 525 -36.72 -14.95 21.48
N ALA A 526 -37.38 -15.82 20.71
CA ALA A 526 -37.65 -17.20 21.11
C ALA A 526 -36.40 -18.08 21.04
N VAL A 527 -35.58 -17.89 20.00
CA VAL A 527 -34.39 -18.70 19.71
C VAL A 527 -33.27 -17.86 19.07
N CYS A 528 -32.02 -18.33 19.16
CA CYS A 528 -30.91 -17.90 18.34
C CYS A 528 -29.94 -19.05 18.10
N LEU A 529 -29.05 -18.88 17.09
CA LEU A 529 -27.93 -19.79 16.86
C LEU A 529 -26.66 -19.20 17.47
N VAL A 530 -25.80 -20.07 17.99
CA VAL A 530 -24.47 -19.70 18.48
C VAL A 530 -23.45 -20.77 18.10
N ALA A 531 -22.22 -20.34 17.89
CA ALA A 531 -21.10 -21.25 17.75
C ALA A 531 -20.64 -21.75 19.13
N ASP A 532 -20.08 -22.94 19.19
CA ASP A 532 -19.43 -23.40 20.43
C ASP A 532 -18.17 -22.55 20.71
N ARG A 533 -17.70 -22.61 21.95
CA ARG A 533 -16.54 -21.81 22.40
C ARG A 533 -15.27 -22.07 21.57
N GLU A 534 -15.09 -23.31 21.13
CA GLU A 534 -13.92 -23.74 20.35
C GLU A 534 -14.15 -23.71 18.83
N ASP A 535 -15.39 -23.50 18.37
CA ASP A 535 -15.72 -23.47 16.96
C ASP A 535 -15.38 -22.09 16.34
N THR A 536 -15.27 -22.07 15.00
CA THR A 536 -15.15 -20.83 14.23
C THR A 536 -16.40 -19.96 14.39
N ASP A 537 -16.21 -18.63 14.44
CA ASP A 537 -17.33 -17.68 14.48
C ASP A 537 -18.26 -17.83 13.29
N LEU A 538 -19.55 -17.51 13.48
CA LEU A 538 -20.59 -17.67 12.46
C LEU A 538 -20.26 -16.94 11.16
N HIS A 539 -19.80 -15.71 11.26
CA HIS A 539 -19.48 -14.89 10.09
C HIS A 539 -18.21 -15.36 9.38
N MET A 540 -17.16 -15.68 10.12
CA MET A 540 -15.92 -16.21 9.57
C MET A 540 -16.14 -17.51 8.78
N GLU A 541 -16.96 -18.43 9.31
CA GLU A 541 -17.29 -19.66 8.58
C GLU A 541 -18.02 -19.37 7.27
N ARG A 542 -18.96 -18.41 7.28
CA ARG A 542 -19.67 -17.99 6.08
C ARG A 542 -18.70 -17.43 5.02
N LEU A 543 -17.74 -16.59 5.41
CA LEU A 543 -16.69 -16.07 4.54
C LEU A 543 -15.82 -17.19 3.95
N LEU A 544 -15.41 -18.15 4.78
CA LEU A 544 -14.59 -19.29 4.32
C LEU A 544 -15.34 -20.16 3.31
N ARG A 545 -16.65 -20.37 3.51
CA ARG A 545 -17.51 -21.12 2.56
C ARG A 545 -17.66 -20.38 1.23
N GLN A 546 -17.91 -19.08 1.24
CA GLN A 546 -18.01 -18.26 0.02
C GLN A 546 -16.74 -18.35 -0.83
N HIS A 547 -15.58 -18.42 -0.20
CA HIS A 547 -14.28 -18.56 -0.86
C HIS A 547 -13.88 -20.03 -1.13
N ARG A 548 -14.78 -21.00 -0.95
CA ARG A 548 -14.54 -22.46 -1.17
C ARG A 548 -13.34 -23.01 -0.38
N ARG A 549 -12.99 -22.43 0.75
CA ARG A 549 -11.88 -22.86 1.60
C ARG A 549 -12.29 -23.92 2.63
N VAL A 550 -13.58 -24.05 2.90
CA VAL A 550 -14.15 -25.07 3.79
C VAL A 550 -15.32 -25.75 3.07
N MET A 551 -15.31 -27.09 3.04
CA MET A 551 -16.39 -27.92 2.52
C MET A 551 -17.13 -28.52 3.71
N GLY A 552 -18.32 -28.05 4.00
CA GLY A 552 -19.16 -28.51 5.09
C GLY A 552 -19.70 -27.37 5.96
N GLU A 553 -20.78 -27.64 6.63
CA GLU A 553 -21.46 -26.71 7.55
C GLU A 553 -21.14 -27.14 8.97
N ALA A 554 -20.56 -26.25 9.79
CA ALA A 554 -20.35 -26.56 11.19
C ALA A 554 -21.69 -26.56 11.91
N LYS A 555 -21.94 -27.61 12.71
CA LYS A 555 -23.16 -27.73 13.50
C LYS A 555 -23.19 -26.65 14.56
N ARG A 556 -24.28 -25.91 14.67
CA ARG A 556 -24.48 -24.81 15.62
C ARG A 556 -25.25 -25.30 16.85
N ILE A 557 -25.18 -24.52 17.90
CA ILE A 557 -26.00 -24.72 19.10
C ILE A 557 -27.24 -23.84 18.95
N LEU A 558 -28.42 -24.43 19.09
CA LEU A 558 -29.70 -23.71 19.17
C LEU A 558 -29.94 -23.32 20.63
N GLU A 559 -29.94 -22.02 20.91
CA GLU A 559 -30.37 -21.50 22.21
C GLU A 559 -31.85 -21.17 22.18
N ILE A 560 -32.60 -21.63 23.20
CA ILE A 560 -34.03 -21.33 23.38
C ILE A 560 -34.23 -20.44 24.61
N ASN A 561 -35.16 -19.50 24.50
CA ASN A 561 -35.49 -18.57 25.58
C ASN A 561 -36.64 -19.16 26.46
N PRO A 562 -36.38 -19.68 27.66
CA PRO A 562 -37.38 -20.30 28.51
C PRO A 562 -38.49 -19.32 28.96
N LYS A 563 -38.19 -18.01 28.94
CA LYS A 563 -39.11 -16.94 29.36
C LYS A 563 -40.03 -16.48 28.20
N HIS A 564 -39.76 -16.87 26.97
CA HIS A 564 -40.54 -16.48 25.82
C HIS A 564 -41.91 -17.22 25.79
N LYS A 565 -43.01 -16.50 25.57
CA LYS A 565 -44.37 -17.03 25.63
C LYS A 565 -44.61 -18.25 24.72
N LEU A 566 -44.02 -18.26 23.52
CA LEU A 566 -44.10 -19.38 22.60
C LEU A 566 -43.37 -20.60 23.18
N ILE A 567 -42.16 -20.42 23.67
CA ILE A 567 -41.33 -21.50 24.25
C ILE A 567 -42.03 -22.09 25.49
N ALA A 568 -42.56 -21.26 26.38
CA ALA A 568 -43.32 -21.71 27.54
C ALA A 568 -44.56 -22.57 27.16
N ARG A 569 -45.29 -22.18 26.10
CA ARG A 569 -46.40 -22.96 25.57
C ARG A 569 -45.96 -24.30 24.97
N LEU A 570 -44.86 -24.28 24.20
CA LEU A 570 -44.30 -25.51 23.62
C LEU A 570 -43.79 -26.46 24.70
N ALA A 571 -43.25 -25.95 25.79
CA ALA A 571 -42.80 -26.75 26.92
C ALA A 571 -43.95 -27.46 27.62
N VAL A 572 -45.10 -26.79 27.83
CA VAL A 572 -46.31 -27.42 28.36
C VAL A 572 -46.85 -28.51 27.41
N LEU A 573 -46.82 -28.26 26.11
CA LEU A 573 -47.24 -29.25 25.10
C LEU A 573 -46.29 -30.45 25.07
N ALA A 574 -45.01 -30.29 25.32
CA ALA A 574 -44.04 -31.38 25.35
C ALA A 574 -44.27 -32.40 26.50
N GLY A 575 -45.01 -32.00 27.51
CA GLY A 575 -45.48 -32.89 28.58
C GLY A 575 -46.78 -33.64 28.31
N GLN A 576 -47.43 -33.42 27.15
CA GLN A 576 -48.73 -34.02 26.81
C GLN A 576 -48.56 -35.18 25.83
N ASP A 577 -49.26 -36.30 26.09
CA ASP A 577 -49.24 -37.45 25.18
C ASP A 577 -49.88 -37.10 23.83
N GLY A 578 -49.14 -37.39 22.72
CA GLY A 578 -49.64 -37.23 21.34
C GLY A 578 -49.32 -35.89 20.67
N ALA A 579 -48.52 -34.97 21.30
CA ALA A 579 -48.14 -33.69 20.71
C ALA A 579 -46.85 -33.73 19.87
N THR A 580 -46.24 -34.89 19.71
CA THR A 580 -44.86 -35.04 19.14
C THR A 580 -44.76 -34.48 17.72
N ASP A 581 -45.66 -34.83 16.80
CA ASP A 581 -45.62 -34.41 15.38
C ASP A 581 -45.70 -32.87 15.23
N ALA A 582 -46.55 -32.22 16.05
CA ALA A 582 -46.67 -30.76 16.00
C ALA A 582 -45.40 -30.07 16.54
N LEU A 583 -44.76 -30.64 17.55
CA LEU A 583 -43.55 -30.13 18.16
C LEU A 583 -42.33 -30.30 17.24
N GLU A 584 -42.29 -31.35 16.42
CA GLU A 584 -41.28 -31.54 15.39
C GLU A 584 -41.30 -30.39 14.35
N ASP A 585 -42.50 -30.02 13.86
CA ASP A 585 -42.65 -28.89 12.95
C ASP A 585 -42.17 -27.57 13.58
N PHE A 586 -42.49 -27.33 14.86
CA PHE A 586 -42.02 -26.15 15.58
C PHE A 586 -40.51 -26.15 15.77
N ALA A 587 -39.88 -27.28 16.05
CA ALA A 587 -38.43 -27.38 16.18
C ALA A 587 -37.71 -26.93 14.90
N TRP A 588 -38.16 -27.45 13.74
CA TRP A 588 -37.63 -27.08 12.45
C TRP A 588 -37.92 -25.62 12.08
N LEU A 589 -39.14 -25.11 12.33
CA LEU A 589 -39.49 -23.71 12.06
C LEU A 589 -38.64 -22.73 12.86
N LEU A 590 -38.43 -22.98 14.15
CA LEU A 590 -37.62 -22.14 15.00
C LEU A 590 -36.15 -22.21 14.64
N PHE A 591 -35.66 -23.40 14.25
CA PHE A 591 -34.28 -23.55 13.75
C PHE A 591 -34.07 -22.80 12.43
N ASP A 592 -34.99 -22.98 11.47
CA ASP A 592 -34.93 -22.27 10.18
C ASP A 592 -35.07 -20.74 10.35
N GLN A 593 -35.94 -20.30 11.28
CA GLN A 593 -36.05 -18.89 11.64
C GLN A 593 -34.71 -18.35 12.18
N ALA A 594 -34.03 -19.08 13.05
CA ALA A 594 -32.73 -18.68 13.59
C ALA A 594 -31.67 -18.61 12.49
N ARG A 595 -31.66 -19.55 11.53
CA ARG A 595 -30.77 -19.49 10.34
C ARG A 595 -31.02 -18.27 9.48
N LEU A 596 -32.28 -17.93 9.21
CA LEU A 596 -32.62 -16.71 8.45
C LEU A 596 -32.14 -15.44 9.13
N LEU A 597 -32.20 -15.37 10.46
CA LEU A 597 -31.70 -14.23 11.22
C LEU A 597 -30.18 -14.08 11.14
N GLU A 598 -29.45 -15.20 10.99
CA GLU A 598 -28.00 -15.21 10.74
C GLU A 598 -27.65 -14.92 9.26
N GLY A 599 -28.64 -14.74 8.37
CA GLY A 599 -28.43 -14.53 6.94
C GLY A 599 -28.02 -15.80 6.19
N GLU A 600 -28.29 -16.96 6.75
CA GLU A 600 -28.06 -18.25 6.08
C GLU A 600 -29.21 -18.59 5.13
N ALA A 601 -28.88 -19.24 4.01
CA ALA A 601 -29.90 -19.82 3.13
C ALA A 601 -30.54 -21.04 3.80
N LEU A 602 -31.86 -21.17 3.66
CA LEU A 602 -32.55 -22.37 4.12
C LEU A 602 -32.16 -23.56 3.24
N PRO A 603 -31.87 -24.74 3.83
CA PRO A 603 -31.61 -25.97 3.06
C PRO A 603 -32.80 -26.40 2.24
N ASP A 604 -34.01 -26.27 2.80
CA ASP A 604 -35.28 -26.58 2.14
C ASP A 604 -36.34 -25.49 2.38
N PRO A 605 -36.32 -24.41 1.53
CA PRO A 605 -37.29 -23.33 1.62
C PRO A 605 -38.74 -23.77 1.41
N ALA A 606 -38.97 -24.87 0.65
CA ALA A 606 -40.31 -25.38 0.40
C ALA A 606 -40.91 -26.06 1.66
N ALA A 607 -40.12 -26.88 2.35
CA ALA A 607 -40.50 -27.48 3.62
C ALA A 607 -40.78 -26.42 4.69
N PHE A 608 -39.95 -25.38 4.78
CA PHE A 608 -40.19 -24.25 5.67
C PHE A 608 -41.51 -23.56 5.40
N ALA A 609 -41.82 -23.25 4.13
CA ALA A 609 -43.06 -22.59 3.73
C ALA A 609 -44.30 -23.45 4.05
N LEU A 610 -44.24 -24.78 3.83
CA LEU A 610 -45.32 -25.72 4.16
C LEU A 610 -45.57 -25.78 5.67
N ARG A 611 -44.51 -25.94 6.48
CA ARG A 611 -44.62 -25.95 7.95
C ARG A 611 -45.20 -24.65 8.49
N LEU A 612 -44.70 -23.50 7.97
CA LEU A 612 -45.19 -22.19 8.37
C LEU A 612 -46.68 -22.03 8.05
N SER A 613 -47.13 -22.44 6.85
CA SER A 613 -48.52 -22.37 6.46
C SER A 613 -49.40 -23.25 7.35
N ALA A 614 -48.96 -24.46 7.65
CA ALA A 614 -49.70 -25.39 8.54
C ALA A 614 -49.85 -24.85 9.98
N VAL A 615 -48.81 -24.18 10.49
CA VAL A 615 -48.85 -23.55 11.83
C VAL A 615 -49.77 -22.33 11.84
N LEU A 616 -49.72 -21.49 10.79
CA LEU A 616 -50.59 -20.32 10.65
C LEU A 616 -52.06 -20.73 10.52
N GLU A 617 -52.37 -21.77 9.76
CA GLU A 617 -53.72 -22.31 9.60
C GLU A 617 -54.28 -22.78 10.95
N LYS A 618 -53.52 -23.56 11.73
CA LYS A 618 -53.89 -23.99 13.09
C LYS A 618 -54.05 -22.82 14.07
N GLY A 619 -53.38 -21.71 13.84
CA GLY A 619 -53.45 -20.50 14.68
C GLY A 619 -54.65 -19.61 14.38
N LEU A 620 -55.25 -19.73 13.20
CA LEU A 620 -56.43 -18.95 12.77
C LEU A 620 -57.77 -19.67 13.03
N GLY A 621 -57.74 -20.94 13.34
CA GLY A 621 -58.92 -21.75 13.73
C GLY A 621 -59.00 -21.89 15.24
#